data_a144740f305e15a765da8ec2d7ce5409
#
_entry.id   a144740f305e15a765da8ec2d7ce5409
#
_cell.length_a   1.000
_cell.length_b   1.000
_cell.length_c   1.000
_cell.angle_alpha   90.00
_cell.angle_beta   90.00
_cell.angle_gamma   90.00
#
_symmetry.space_group_name_H-M   'P 1'
#
loop_
_entity.id
_entity.type
_entity.pdbx_description
1 polymer ?
#
loop_
_entity_poly.entity_id
_entity_poly.type
_entity_poly.pdbx_seq_one_letter_code
_entity_poly.pdbx_strand_id
1 'polypeptide(L)'
;MTKFPIPIPLSKRAEKGQSAAVFAVVVMALVLFVLGVMDYMITSARNMEAVAIADLSAHAGAQEIKLLPNGVIEETSQGPAVAARYFSMQSRSYLRFINATCGTVQGRPACEVTVQVRSAGILLPQYWMTIRALGYLANGVTRGDQ
;
A
#
# COMPACT_ATOMS: atom_id res chain seq x y z
N MET A 1 73.36 31.58 -25.94
CA MET A 1 72.84 30.27 -25.56
C MET A 1 71.62 30.49 -24.64
N THR A 2 70.45 30.54 -25.23
CA THR A 2 69.12 30.79 -24.51
C THR A 2 68.55 29.45 -24.08
N LYS A 3 68.55 29.18 -22.77
CA LYS A 3 67.88 28.03 -22.18
C LYS A 3 66.36 28.22 -22.28
N PHE A 4 65.66 27.40 -23.09
CA PHE A 4 64.18 27.29 -23.09
C PHE A 4 63.69 26.62 -21.80
N PRO A 5 62.71 27.17 -21.12
CA PRO A 5 62.13 26.53 -19.96
C PRO A 5 61.35 25.29 -20.39
N ILE A 6 61.65 24.16 -19.74
CA ILE A 6 60.93 22.90 -19.93
C ILE A 6 59.48 23.07 -19.33
N PRO A 7 58.42 22.80 -20.09
CA PRO A 7 57.06 22.88 -19.55
C PRO A 7 56.84 21.76 -18.53
N ILE A 8 56.50 22.13 -17.32
CA ILE A 8 56.15 21.19 -16.25
C ILE A 8 54.76 20.58 -16.60
N PRO A 9 54.61 19.24 -16.67
CA PRO A 9 53.34 18.62 -16.99
C PRO A 9 52.37 18.80 -15.82
N LEU A 10 51.41 19.69 -15.98
CA LEU A 10 50.27 19.97 -15.06
C LEU A 10 49.25 18.83 -14.96
N SER A 11 49.42 17.72 -15.72
CA SER A 11 48.34 16.75 -15.97
C SER A 11 48.03 15.78 -14.82
N LYS A 12 48.99 15.41 -13.98
CA LYS A 12 48.79 14.35 -12.98
C LYS A 12 47.96 14.72 -11.75
N ARG A 13 47.80 16.02 -11.44
CA ARG A 13 46.94 16.46 -10.29
C ARG A 13 45.49 16.62 -10.68
N ALA A 14 45.18 16.98 -11.91
CA ALA A 14 43.83 17.13 -12.42
C ALA A 14 43.10 15.78 -12.52
N GLU A 15 43.79 14.71 -12.96
CA GLU A 15 43.18 13.37 -13.09
C GLU A 15 42.76 12.78 -11.74
N LYS A 16 43.51 13.00 -10.65
CA LYS A 16 43.15 12.50 -9.31
C LYS A 16 41.91 13.21 -8.73
N GLY A 17 41.72 14.48 -9.02
CA GLY A 17 40.51 15.23 -8.58
C GLY A 17 39.28 14.82 -9.34
N GLN A 18 39.38 14.53 -10.62
CA GLN A 18 38.26 14.12 -11.47
C GLN A 18 37.74 12.73 -11.10
N SER A 19 38.59 11.77 -10.78
CA SER A 19 38.17 10.43 -10.35
C SER A 19 37.45 10.45 -9.01
N ALA A 20 37.84 11.29 -8.06
CA ALA A 20 37.17 11.45 -6.77
C ALA A 20 35.76 12.07 -6.92
N ALA A 21 35.61 13.05 -7.82
CA ALA A 21 34.31 13.65 -8.10
C ALA A 21 33.34 12.64 -8.75
N VAL A 22 33.80 11.88 -9.74
CA VAL A 22 33.02 10.82 -10.39
C VAL A 22 32.63 9.76 -9.38
N PHE A 23 33.53 9.33 -8.52
CA PHE A 23 33.27 8.35 -7.47
C PHE A 23 32.17 8.86 -6.50
N ALA A 24 32.24 10.12 -6.06
CA ALA A 24 31.25 10.72 -5.17
C ALA A 24 29.87 10.74 -5.81
N VAL A 25 29.75 11.08 -7.11
CA VAL A 25 28.47 11.06 -7.84
C VAL A 25 27.91 9.64 -7.94
N VAL A 26 28.75 8.66 -8.26
CA VAL A 26 28.32 7.25 -8.36
C VAL A 26 27.83 6.73 -7.00
N VAL A 27 28.55 7.02 -5.92
CA VAL A 27 28.12 6.62 -4.57
C VAL A 27 26.79 7.27 -4.19
N MET A 28 26.60 8.57 -4.47
CA MET A 28 25.35 9.25 -4.20
C MET A 28 24.18 8.66 -5.02
N ALA A 29 24.38 8.38 -6.28
CA ALA A 29 23.38 7.74 -7.13
C ALA A 29 23.01 6.34 -6.62
N LEU A 30 23.98 5.57 -6.15
CA LEU A 30 23.75 4.25 -5.58
C LEU A 30 22.96 4.31 -4.28
N VAL A 31 23.26 5.27 -3.39
CA VAL A 31 22.50 5.50 -2.15
C VAL A 31 21.04 5.87 -2.47
N LEU A 32 20.83 6.81 -3.40
CA LEU A 32 19.48 7.19 -3.81
C LEU A 32 18.71 6.02 -4.43
N PHE A 33 19.36 5.18 -5.22
CA PHE A 33 18.77 3.98 -5.79
C PHE A 33 18.33 3.00 -4.70
N VAL A 34 19.20 2.71 -3.72
CA VAL A 34 18.87 1.82 -2.59
C VAL A 34 17.70 2.37 -1.78
N LEU A 35 17.68 3.68 -1.46
CA LEU A 35 16.56 4.30 -0.75
C LEU A 35 15.26 4.22 -1.55
N GLY A 36 15.31 4.40 -2.87
CA GLY A 36 14.14 4.24 -3.75
C GLY A 36 13.59 2.82 -3.76
N VAL A 37 14.47 1.82 -3.82
CA VAL A 37 14.07 0.40 -3.74
C VAL A 37 13.44 0.09 -2.37
N MET A 38 14.02 0.59 -1.28
CA MET A 38 13.45 0.41 0.06
C MET A 38 12.07 1.06 0.19
N ASP A 39 11.89 2.28 -0.32
CA ASP A 39 10.60 2.98 -0.31
C ASP A 39 9.53 2.19 -1.08
N TYR A 40 9.89 1.70 -2.27
CA TYR A 40 9.01 0.83 -3.07
C TYR A 40 8.63 -0.46 -2.35
N MET A 41 9.59 -1.18 -1.76
CA MET A 41 9.35 -2.46 -1.08
C MET A 41 8.44 -2.29 0.14
N ILE A 42 8.68 -1.27 0.98
CA ILE A 42 7.86 -1.02 2.15
C ILE A 42 6.45 -0.58 1.74
N THR A 43 6.34 0.28 0.74
CA THR A 43 5.02 0.70 0.21
C THR A 43 4.25 -0.47 -0.37
N SER A 44 4.90 -1.35 -1.13
CA SER A 44 4.29 -2.56 -1.68
C SER A 44 3.82 -3.53 -0.59
N ALA A 45 4.64 -3.75 0.45
CA ALA A 45 4.25 -4.59 1.59
C ALA A 45 3.03 -4.02 2.34
N ARG A 46 2.98 -2.70 2.58
CA ARG A 46 1.81 -2.03 3.18
C ARG A 46 0.57 -2.16 2.33
N ASN A 47 0.71 -2.07 1.00
CA ASN A 47 -0.42 -2.25 0.08
C ASN A 47 -0.98 -3.68 0.15
N MET A 48 -0.12 -4.69 0.13
CA MET A 48 -0.56 -6.10 0.25
C MET A 48 -1.27 -6.35 1.58
N GLU A 49 -0.73 -5.84 2.69
CA GLU A 49 -1.39 -5.94 4.00
C GLU A 49 -2.74 -5.21 4.02
N ALA A 50 -2.80 -4.01 3.44
CA ALA A 50 -4.05 -3.24 3.34
C ALA A 50 -5.13 -3.97 2.52
N VAL A 51 -4.76 -4.58 1.40
CA VAL A 51 -5.66 -5.41 0.59
C VAL A 51 -6.17 -6.59 1.40
N ALA A 52 -5.28 -7.32 2.09
CA ALA A 52 -5.67 -8.49 2.89
C ALA A 52 -6.63 -8.10 4.03
N ILE A 53 -6.35 -7.00 4.76
CA ILE A 53 -7.22 -6.52 5.85
C ILE A 53 -8.56 -6.05 5.30
N ALA A 54 -8.58 -5.34 4.18
CA ALA A 54 -9.82 -4.88 3.55
C ALA A 54 -10.66 -6.05 3.06
N ASP A 55 -10.05 -7.05 2.43
CA ASP A 55 -10.71 -8.25 1.95
C ASP A 55 -11.34 -9.07 3.09
N LEU A 56 -10.58 -9.33 4.14
CA LEU A 56 -11.08 -10.02 5.32
C LEU A 56 -12.22 -9.24 6.01
N SER A 57 -12.12 -7.91 6.07
CA SER A 57 -13.17 -7.04 6.63
C SER A 57 -14.43 -7.09 5.78
N ALA A 58 -14.29 -7.08 4.44
CA ALA A 58 -15.42 -7.19 3.52
C ALA A 58 -16.13 -8.55 3.64
N HIS A 59 -15.36 -9.63 3.75
CA HIS A 59 -15.90 -10.97 3.97
C HIS A 59 -16.61 -11.09 5.33
N ALA A 60 -16.01 -10.55 6.40
CA ALA A 60 -16.64 -10.53 7.73
C ALA A 60 -17.99 -9.77 7.71
N GLY A 61 -18.03 -8.62 7.03
CA GLY A 61 -19.27 -7.86 6.83
C GLY A 61 -20.29 -8.61 6.00
N ALA A 62 -19.86 -9.29 4.94
CA ALA A 62 -20.75 -10.06 4.06
C ALA A 62 -21.42 -11.23 4.78
N GLN A 63 -20.78 -11.86 5.76
CA GLN A 63 -21.35 -12.96 6.54
C GLN A 63 -22.47 -12.52 7.49
N GLU A 64 -22.51 -11.24 7.85
CA GLU A 64 -23.58 -10.67 8.70
C GLU A 64 -24.73 -10.06 7.89
N ILE A 65 -24.74 -10.23 6.57
CA ILE A 65 -25.85 -9.83 5.72
C ILE A 65 -27.03 -10.79 5.97
N LYS A 66 -28.15 -10.24 6.40
CA LYS A 66 -29.41 -10.97 6.50
C LYS A 66 -30.21 -10.81 5.23
N LEU A 67 -30.68 -11.90 4.69
CA LEU A 67 -31.57 -11.93 3.52
C LEU A 67 -32.99 -12.15 3.97
N LEU A 68 -33.91 -11.35 3.44
CA LEU A 68 -35.32 -11.59 3.52
C LEU A 68 -35.73 -12.79 2.63
N PRO A 69 -36.88 -13.44 2.87
CA PRO A 69 -37.34 -14.58 2.06
C PRO A 69 -37.44 -14.29 0.55
N ASN A 70 -37.56 -13.02 0.18
CA ASN A 70 -37.60 -12.54 -1.21
C ASN A 70 -36.18 -12.31 -1.81
N GLY A 71 -35.12 -12.64 -1.08
CA GLY A 71 -33.72 -12.44 -1.51
C GLY A 71 -33.19 -11.00 -1.42
N VAL A 72 -34.01 -10.08 -0.86
CA VAL A 72 -33.57 -8.69 -0.63
C VAL A 72 -32.79 -8.62 0.68
N ILE A 73 -31.76 -7.77 0.70
CA ILE A 73 -30.96 -7.54 1.92
C ILE A 73 -31.79 -6.74 2.92
N GLU A 74 -31.83 -7.22 4.16
CA GLU A 74 -32.50 -6.50 5.25
C GLU A 74 -31.72 -5.20 5.57
N GLU A 75 -32.43 -4.06 5.64
CA GLU A 75 -31.85 -2.74 5.92
C GLU A 75 -31.18 -2.67 7.31
N THR A 76 -31.61 -3.51 8.25
CA THR A 76 -31.04 -3.62 9.60
C THR A 76 -29.77 -4.47 9.66
N SER A 77 -29.23 -4.89 8.52
CA SER A 77 -28.01 -5.69 8.45
C SER A 77 -26.84 -4.98 9.14
N GLN A 78 -26.18 -5.68 10.07
CA GLN A 78 -25.02 -5.19 10.79
C GLN A 78 -23.69 -5.32 9.98
N GLY A 79 -23.77 -5.77 8.74
CA GLY A 79 -22.62 -6.01 7.89
C GLY A 79 -21.58 -4.88 7.86
N PRO A 80 -21.98 -3.61 7.60
CA PRO A 80 -21.04 -2.49 7.59
C PRO A 80 -20.37 -2.25 8.95
N ALA A 81 -21.11 -2.40 10.04
CA ALA A 81 -20.61 -2.21 11.41
C ALA A 81 -19.61 -3.32 11.78
N VAL A 82 -19.90 -4.57 11.39
CA VAL A 82 -19.00 -5.71 11.60
C VAL A 82 -17.71 -5.56 10.78
N ALA A 83 -17.82 -5.16 9.52
CA ALA A 83 -16.67 -4.88 8.68
C ALA A 83 -15.77 -3.80 9.30
N ALA A 84 -16.33 -2.69 9.76
CA ALA A 84 -15.60 -1.62 10.43
C ALA A 84 -14.94 -2.09 11.73
N ARG A 85 -15.64 -2.88 12.55
CA ARG A 85 -15.11 -3.47 13.79
C ARG A 85 -13.94 -4.42 13.50
N TYR A 86 -14.10 -5.28 12.50
CA TYR A 86 -13.04 -6.22 12.11
C TYR A 86 -11.79 -5.47 11.64
N PHE A 87 -11.96 -4.45 10.80
CA PHE A 87 -10.86 -3.57 10.40
C PHE A 87 -10.18 -2.92 11.60
N SER A 88 -10.93 -2.39 12.56
CA SER A 88 -10.38 -1.70 13.73
C SER A 88 -9.49 -2.59 14.59
N MET A 89 -9.79 -3.89 14.68
CA MET A 89 -8.98 -4.87 15.42
C MET A 89 -7.61 -5.12 14.78
N GLN A 90 -7.49 -4.92 13.46
CA GLN A 90 -6.26 -5.14 12.70
C GLN A 90 -5.62 -3.84 12.19
N SER A 91 -6.17 -2.69 12.58
CA SER A 91 -5.73 -1.38 12.12
C SER A 91 -4.26 -1.11 12.47
N ARG A 92 -3.57 -0.46 11.52
CA ARG A 92 -2.18 0.02 11.65
C ARG A 92 -2.17 1.53 11.49
N SER A 93 -1.14 2.18 12.00
CA SER A 93 -0.99 3.65 11.91
C SER A 93 -0.92 4.21 10.48
N TYR A 94 -0.58 3.37 9.52
CA TYR A 94 -0.54 3.72 8.09
C TYR A 94 -1.82 3.30 7.33
N LEU A 95 -2.85 2.76 8.02
CA LEU A 95 -4.13 2.39 7.45
C LEU A 95 -5.24 3.28 7.98
N ARG A 96 -6.20 3.60 7.13
CA ARG A 96 -7.39 4.36 7.48
C ARG A 96 -8.63 3.71 6.86
N PHE A 97 -9.62 3.43 7.70
CA PHE A 97 -10.94 3.03 7.24
C PHE A 97 -11.69 4.25 6.68
N ILE A 98 -12.33 4.10 5.55
CA ILE A 98 -13.14 5.14 4.92
C ILE A 98 -14.62 4.81 5.10
N ASN A 99 -15.07 3.69 4.51
CA ASN A 99 -16.45 3.24 4.65
C ASN A 99 -16.58 1.73 4.38
N ALA A 100 -17.71 1.18 4.77
CA ALA A 100 -18.18 -0.11 4.32
C ALA A 100 -19.65 0.03 3.88
N THR A 101 -19.99 -0.55 2.76
CA THR A 101 -21.36 -0.60 2.22
C THR A 101 -21.69 -2.04 1.85
N CYS A 102 -22.83 -2.53 2.31
CA CYS A 102 -23.31 -3.86 1.96
C CYS A 102 -24.54 -3.73 1.06
N GLY A 103 -24.59 -4.51 0.01
CA GLY A 103 -25.64 -4.44 -0.99
C GLY A 103 -25.61 -5.64 -1.92
N THR A 104 -26.35 -5.58 -3.01
CA THR A 104 -26.33 -6.62 -4.05
C THR A 104 -25.40 -6.20 -5.17
N VAL A 105 -24.33 -6.97 -5.39
CA VAL A 105 -23.38 -6.77 -6.48
C VAL A 105 -23.48 -7.96 -7.43
N GLN A 106 -23.77 -7.69 -8.71
CA GLN A 106 -23.96 -8.73 -9.72
C GLN A 106 -24.99 -9.82 -9.32
N GLY A 107 -26.08 -9.40 -8.65
CA GLY A 107 -27.12 -10.33 -8.20
C GLY A 107 -26.76 -11.16 -6.97
N ARG A 108 -25.61 -10.90 -6.31
CA ARG A 108 -25.17 -11.60 -5.11
C ARG A 108 -25.02 -10.62 -3.94
N PRO A 109 -25.40 -11.01 -2.73
CA PRO A 109 -25.15 -10.22 -1.53
C PRO A 109 -23.63 -10.09 -1.31
N ALA A 110 -23.19 -8.86 -1.12
CA ALA A 110 -21.77 -8.55 -0.94
C ALA A 110 -21.57 -7.30 -0.06
N CYS A 111 -20.43 -7.19 0.60
CA CYS A 111 -19.99 -5.97 1.25
C CYS A 111 -18.74 -5.42 0.55
N GLU A 112 -18.76 -4.14 0.22
CA GLU A 112 -17.61 -3.39 -0.25
C GLU A 112 -16.98 -2.61 0.91
N VAL A 113 -15.69 -2.77 1.11
CA VAL A 113 -14.91 -2.03 2.11
C VAL A 113 -13.89 -1.16 1.39
N THR A 114 -13.89 0.12 1.73
CA THR A 114 -12.93 1.09 1.22
C THR A 114 -11.97 1.52 2.32
N VAL A 115 -10.69 1.35 2.08
CA VAL A 115 -9.62 1.74 3.00
C VAL A 115 -8.59 2.62 2.29
N GLN A 116 -7.82 3.37 3.07
CA GLN A 116 -6.66 4.10 2.57
C GLN A 116 -5.40 3.60 3.25
N VAL A 117 -4.33 3.50 2.47
CA VAL A 117 -2.99 3.15 2.93
C VAL A 117 -2.01 4.26 2.61
N ARG A 118 -1.13 4.57 3.57
CA ARG A 118 -0.10 5.60 3.43
C ARG A 118 1.20 5.00 2.95
N SER A 119 1.80 5.57 1.89
CA SER A 119 3.12 5.19 1.38
C SER A 119 4.21 5.31 2.46
N ALA A 120 5.37 4.70 2.24
CA ALA A 120 6.48 4.74 3.19
C ALA A 120 7.03 6.16 3.36
N GLY A 121 7.23 6.88 2.26
CA GLY A 121 7.69 8.26 2.25
C GLY A 121 9.14 8.42 2.71
N ILE A 122 10.02 7.50 2.30
CA ILE A 122 11.46 7.56 2.60
C ILE A 122 12.15 8.53 1.65
N LEU A 123 11.95 8.36 0.36
CA LEU A 123 12.53 9.19 -0.70
C LEU A 123 11.49 10.12 -1.32
N LEU A 124 10.25 9.66 -1.48
CA LEU A 124 9.14 10.39 -2.05
C LEU A 124 8.23 10.94 -0.95
N PRO A 125 7.51 12.04 -1.19
CA PRO A 125 6.53 12.54 -0.23
C PRO A 125 5.46 11.47 0.05
N GLN A 126 4.98 11.43 1.28
CA GLN A 126 3.92 10.51 1.68
C GLN A 126 2.62 10.87 0.97
N TYR A 127 1.94 9.87 0.43
CA TYR A 127 0.63 9.98 -0.18
C TYR A 127 -0.30 8.85 0.25
N TRP A 128 -1.60 9.07 0.13
CA TRP A 128 -2.61 8.08 0.45
C TRP A 128 -3.11 7.40 -0.82
N MET A 129 -3.16 6.08 -0.80
CA MET A 129 -3.76 5.26 -1.86
C MET A 129 -5.06 4.67 -1.35
N THR A 130 -6.09 4.67 -2.19
CA THR A 130 -7.39 4.09 -1.87
C THR A 130 -7.47 2.67 -2.42
N ILE A 131 -7.88 1.74 -1.57
CA ILE A 131 -8.08 0.33 -1.87
C ILE A 131 -9.54 0.01 -1.62
N ARG A 132 -10.16 -0.75 -2.52
CA ARG A 132 -11.51 -1.28 -2.40
C ARG A 132 -11.45 -2.79 -2.43
N ALA A 133 -12.12 -3.42 -1.49
CA ALA A 133 -12.25 -4.87 -1.42
C ALA A 133 -13.73 -5.24 -1.41
N LEU A 134 -14.07 -6.36 -2.05
CA LEU A 134 -15.43 -6.84 -2.18
C LEU A 134 -15.51 -8.26 -1.63
N GLY A 135 -16.25 -8.45 -0.53
CA GLY A 135 -16.53 -9.75 0.04
C GLY A 135 -17.95 -10.21 -0.32
N TYR A 136 -18.07 -11.41 -0.83
CA TYR A 136 -19.37 -12.03 -1.12
C TYR A 136 -19.82 -12.91 0.03
N LEU A 137 -21.15 -12.98 0.22
CA LEU A 137 -21.74 -13.97 1.13
C LEU A 137 -21.45 -15.38 0.58
N ALA A 138 -20.76 -16.19 1.37
CA ALA A 138 -20.52 -17.59 1.03
C ALA A 138 -21.84 -18.37 1.13
N ASN A 139 -22.37 -18.80 -0.01
CA ASN A 139 -23.53 -19.68 -0.04
C ASN A 139 -23.19 -21.02 0.62
N GLY A 140 -23.83 -21.34 1.74
CA GLY A 140 -23.77 -22.68 2.33
C GLY A 140 -23.44 -22.76 3.83
N VAL A 141 -23.12 -21.68 4.49
CA VAL A 141 -23.06 -21.66 5.97
C VAL A 141 -24.34 -21.08 6.51
N THR A 142 -25.41 -21.87 6.44
CA THR A 142 -26.54 -21.65 7.35
C THR A 142 -26.02 -21.90 8.75
N ARG A 143 -25.84 -20.84 9.54
CA ARG A 143 -25.67 -20.95 10.97
C ARG A 143 -26.90 -21.68 11.47
N GLY A 144 -26.73 -22.98 11.79
CA GLY A 144 -27.81 -23.74 12.36
C GLY A 144 -28.28 -23.03 13.63
N ASP A 145 -29.55 -22.71 13.67
CA ASP A 145 -30.22 -22.19 14.85
C ASP A 145 -30.00 -23.19 16.00
N GLN A 146 -29.13 -22.79 16.95
CA GLN A 146 -29.04 -23.41 18.26
C GLN A 146 -29.78 -22.55 19.27
#